data_bc74a616f9d59cf93d70db77ad51b391
#
_entry.id   bc74a616f9d59cf93d70db77ad51b391
#
_cell.length_a   1.000
_cell.length_b   1.000
_cell.length_c   1.000
_cell.angle_alpha   90.00
_cell.angle_beta   90.00
_cell.angle_gamma   90.00
#
_symmetry.space_group_name_H-M   'P 1'
#
loop_
_entity.id
_entity.type
_entity.pdbx_description
1 polymer ?
#
loop_
_entity_poly.entity_id
_entity_poly.type
_entity_poly.pdbx_seq_one_letter_code
_entity_poly.pdbx_strand_id
1 'polypeptide(L)'
;METALIKDIIEGILGRLSVPAEYGGISEIHGGEILKFSVKTTEPNMFIGDDARVLMALNHLVKKIFEAEAERKNLKAINFIVDINDFQEKKIEDIKNKARMMAERARFFKNDVELPAMNPYERMIVHSFFTNTEDIDTESVGTGLNRRVILRFREKKDEGF
;
A
#
# COMPACT_ATOMS: atom_id res chain seq x y z
N MET A 1 18.61 -13.88 -10.37
CA MET A 1 19.75 -12.93 -10.50
C MET A 1 19.29 -11.52 -10.11
N GLU A 2 18.16 -11.06 -10.61
CA GLU A 2 17.57 -9.75 -10.32
C GLU A 2 17.26 -9.55 -8.82
N THR A 3 16.66 -10.55 -8.19
CA THR A 3 16.32 -10.52 -6.74
C THR A 3 17.57 -10.45 -5.86
N ALA A 4 18.64 -11.15 -6.25
CA ALA A 4 19.92 -11.09 -5.53
C ALA A 4 20.53 -9.67 -5.62
N LEU A 5 20.48 -9.05 -6.79
CA LEU A 5 20.97 -7.67 -6.98
C LEU A 5 20.19 -6.68 -6.12
N ILE A 6 18.86 -6.79 -6.06
CA ILE A 6 18.03 -5.90 -5.23
C ILE A 6 18.37 -6.10 -3.74
N LYS A 7 18.51 -7.35 -3.30
CA LYS A 7 18.95 -7.67 -1.94
C LYS A 7 20.29 -6.99 -1.61
N ASP A 8 21.31 -7.17 -2.50
CA ASP A 8 22.64 -6.59 -2.30
C ASP A 8 22.59 -5.04 -2.22
N ILE A 9 21.73 -4.41 -3.03
CA ILE A 9 21.52 -2.95 -2.99
C ILE A 9 20.92 -2.55 -1.64
N ILE A 10 19.88 -3.25 -1.17
CA ILE A 10 19.22 -2.96 0.12
C ILE A 10 20.24 -3.13 1.25
N GLU A 11 20.93 -4.26 1.33
CA GLU A 11 21.94 -4.52 2.36
C GLU A 11 23.09 -3.51 2.32
N GLY A 12 23.51 -3.12 1.12
CA GLY A 12 24.52 -2.09 0.92
C GLY A 12 24.08 -0.70 1.42
N ILE A 13 22.81 -0.33 1.28
CA ILE A 13 22.26 0.92 1.84
C ILE A 13 22.18 0.81 3.36
N LEU A 14 21.57 -0.28 3.87
CA LEU A 14 21.40 -0.49 5.32
C LEU A 14 22.75 -0.49 6.05
N GLY A 15 23.76 -1.13 5.49
CA GLY A 15 25.10 -1.18 6.09
C GLY A 15 25.82 0.18 6.18
N ARG A 16 25.35 1.21 5.44
CA ARG A 16 25.88 2.57 5.51
C ARG A 16 25.11 3.47 6.46
N LEU A 17 23.95 3.02 6.93
CA LEU A 17 23.14 3.75 7.88
C LEU A 17 23.54 3.35 9.30
N SER A 18 23.58 4.34 10.19
CA SER A 18 23.86 4.11 11.62
C SER A 18 22.61 3.67 12.41
N VAL A 19 21.65 3.07 11.73
CA VAL A 19 20.38 2.62 12.31
C VAL A 19 20.31 1.11 12.23
N PRO A 20 19.96 0.42 13.32
CA PRO A 20 19.82 -1.04 13.33
C PRO A 20 18.71 -1.48 12.36
N ALA A 21 19.09 -2.13 11.28
CA ALA A 21 18.15 -2.68 10.31
C ALA A 21 18.77 -3.89 9.61
N GLU A 22 17.94 -4.87 9.32
CA GLU A 22 18.35 -6.10 8.64
C GLU A 22 17.38 -6.45 7.52
N TYR A 23 17.89 -7.13 6.51
CA TYR A 23 17.09 -7.68 5.45
C TYR A 23 16.24 -8.86 5.99
N GLY A 24 14.92 -8.78 5.80
CA GLY A 24 13.95 -9.71 6.38
C GLY A 24 13.43 -10.79 5.41
N GLY A 25 13.78 -10.71 4.13
CA GLY A 25 13.36 -11.70 3.12
C GLY A 25 12.52 -11.11 1.98
N ILE A 26 12.07 -12.01 1.10
CA ILE A 26 11.23 -11.71 -0.07
C ILE A 26 9.90 -12.44 0.08
N SER A 27 8.82 -11.77 -0.28
CA SER A 27 7.50 -12.37 -0.47
C SER A 27 6.84 -11.83 -1.73
N GLU A 28 5.86 -12.56 -2.24
CA GLU A 28 5.05 -12.12 -3.37
C GLU A 28 3.77 -11.47 -2.88
N ILE A 29 3.37 -10.37 -3.51
CA ILE A 29 2.12 -9.68 -3.26
C ILE A 29 1.35 -9.48 -4.57
N HIS A 30 0.05 -9.17 -4.47
CA HIS A 30 -0.83 -8.98 -5.64
C HIS A 30 -0.79 -10.18 -6.61
N GLY A 31 -0.91 -11.41 -6.07
CA GLY A 31 -0.93 -12.61 -6.90
C GLY A 31 0.38 -12.95 -7.60
N GLY A 32 1.53 -12.48 -7.08
CA GLY A 32 2.85 -12.73 -7.65
C GLY A 32 3.34 -11.66 -8.63
N GLU A 33 2.55 -10.61 -8.87
CA GLU A 33 2.93 -9.54 -9.81
C GLU A 33 4.00 -8.60 -9.25
N ILE A 34 4.09 -8.49 -7.92
CA ILE A 34 5.02 -7.60 -7.23
C ILE A 34 5.81 -8.38 -6.18
N LEU A 35 7.12 -8.19 -6.16
CA LEU A 35 7.99 -8.73 -5.12
C LEU A 35 8.13 -7.72 -3.97
N LYS A 36 7.83 -8.15 -2.75
CA LYS A 36 8.05 -7.36 -1.54
C LYS A 36 9.36 -7.78 -0.88
N PHE A 37 10.30 -6.85 -0.78
CA PHE A 37 11.53 -7.00 -0.03
C PHE A 37 11.34 -6.40 1.37
N SER A 38 11.35 -7.24 2.37
CA SER A 38 11.11 -6.82 3.76
C SER A 38 12.42 -6.39 4.43
N VAL A 39 12.35 -5.31 5.17
CA VAL A 39 13.40 -4.84 6.07
C VAL A 39 12.84 -4.81 7.49
N LYS A 40 13.58 -5.36 8.44
CA LYS A 40 13.25 -5.36 9.85
C LYS A 40 14.14 -4.38 10.61
N THR A 41 13.54 -3.59 11.49
CA THR A 41 14.25 -2.60 12.30
C THR A 41 13.53 -2.37 13.62
N THR A 42 14.29 -1.98 14.64
CA THR A 42 13.75 -1.49 15.91
C THR A 42 13.40 0.00 15.86
N GLU A 43 13.82 0.69 14.80
CA GLU A 43 13.62 2.14 14.59
C GLU A 43 12.79 2.43 13.32
N PRO A 44 11.54 1.89 13.23
CA PRO A 44 10.78 1.98 11.98
C PRO A 44 10.50 3.43 11.54
N ASN A 45 10.33 4.36 12.47
CA ASN A 45 10.06 5.76 12.16
C ASN A 45 11.19 6.43 11.37
N MET A 46 12.43 5.99 11.57
CA MET A 46 13.58 6.49 10.81
C MET A 46 13.51 6.12 9.33
N PHE A 47 12.92 4.96 9.02
CA PHE A 47 12.79 4.44 7.65
C PHE A 47 11.46 4.76 7.00
N ILE A 48 10.42 4.98 7.78
CA ILE A 48 9.08 5.30 7.27
C ILE A 48 8.94 6.81 7.08
N GLY A 49 9.28 7.60 8.12
CA GLY A 49 9.12 9.04 8.15
C GLY A 49 7.67 9.50 8.20
N ASP A 50 7.47 10.80 8.20
CA ASP A 50 6.14 11.41 8.15
C ASP A 50 5.47 11.08 6.81
N ASP A 51 4.21 10.64 6.86
CA ASP A 51 3.43 10.24 5.67
C ASP A 51 4.16 9.24 4.76
N ALA A 52 5.01 8.37 5.34
CA ALA A 52 5.84 7.40 4.62
C ALA A 52 6.82 8.02 3.60
N ARG A 53 7.20 9.29 3.73
CA ARG A 53 8.08 9.98 2.79
C ARG A 53 9.47 9.35 2.70
N VAL A 54 10.02 8.92 3.84
CA VAL A 54 11.34 8.27 3.85
C VAL A 54 11.25 6.90 3.18
N LEU A 55 10.20 6.14 3.44
CA LEU A 55 9.96 4.85 2.78
C LEU A 55 9.80 5.01 1.26
N MET A 56 9.07 6.03 0.81
CA MET A 56 8.96 6.34 -0.62
C MET A 56 10.30 6.73 -1.24
N ALA A 57 11.10 7.53 -0.55
CA ALA A 57 12.44 7.90 -1.00
C ALA A 57 13.37 6.69 -1.07
N LEU A 58 13.33 5.80 -0.08
CA LEU A 58 14.08 4.55 -0.07
C LEU A 58 13.70 3.66 -1.27
N ASN A 59 12.40 3.48 -1.51
CA ASN A 59 11.92 2.73 -2.66
C ASN A 59 12.41 3.34 -3.98
N HIS A 60 12.34 4.67 -4.11
CA HIS A 60 12.82 5.35 -5.30
C HIS A 60 14.32 5.15 -5.51
N LEU A 61 15.12 5.29 -4.45
CA LEU A 61 16.57 5.11 -4.49
C LEU A 61 16.96 3.69 -4.91
N VAL A 62 16.36 2.67 -4.25
CA VAL A 62 16.64 1.27 -4.58
C VAL A 62 16.26 0.96 -6.05
N LYS A 63 15.11 1.46 -6.51
CA LYS A 63 14.70 1.30 -7.91
C LYS A 63 15.67 1.93 -8.89
N LYS A 64 16.13 3.14 -8.63
CA LYS A 64 17.09 3.84 -9.51
C LYS A 64 18.44 3.15 -9.58
N ILE A 65 18.95 2.67 -8.45
CA ILE A 65 20.19 1.89 -8.42
C ILE A 65 19.99 0.57 -9.18
N PHE A 66 18.87 -0.12 -8.95
CA PHE A 66 18.57 -1.37 -9.65
C PHE A 66 18.46 -1.16 -11.17
N GLU A 67 17.72 -0.14 -11.63
CA GLU A 67 17.58 0.16 -13.06
C GLU A 67 18.95 0.37 -13.71
N ALA A 68 19.81 1.19 -13.10
CA ALA A 68 21.15 1.44 -13.62
C ALA A 68 22.04 0.19 -13.67
N GLU A 69 22.04 -0.62 -12.61
CA GLU A 69 22.84 -1.84 -12.56
C GLU A 69 22.27 -2.95 -13.44
N ALA A 70 20.94 -3.05 -13.54
CA ALA A 70 20.27 -4.02 -14.40
C ALA A 70 20.56 -3.75 -15.88
N GLU A 71 20.56 -2.49 -16.31
CA GLU A 71 20.94 -2.10 -17.67
C GLU A 71 22.40 -2.51 -17.97
N ARG A 72 23.33 -2.22 -17.07
CA ARG A 72 24.75 -2.60 -17.21
C ARG A 72 24.97 -4.10 -17.28
N LYS A 73 24.13 -4.89 -16.58
CA LYS A 73 24.23 -6.36 -16.50
C LYS A 73 23.28 -7.08 -17.45
N ASN A 74 22.54 -6.35 -18.28
CA ASN A 74 21.52 -6.87 -19.19
C ASN A 74 20.48 -7.77 -18.49
N LEU A 75 20.01 -7.34 -17.31
CA LEU A 75 19.01 -8.01 -16.52
C LEU A 75 17.59 -7.51 -16.88
N LYS A 76 16.58 -8.32 -16.55
CA LYS A 76 15.19 -7.95 -16.81
C LYS A 76 14.68 -6.95 -15.75
N ALA A 77 13.81 -6.04 -16.20
CA ALA A 77 13.03 -5.22 -15.27
C ALA A 77 12.05 -6.10 -14.50
N ILE A 78 11.97 -5.90 -13.20
CA ILE A 78 11.00 -6.56 -12.32
C ILE A 78 10.27 -5.53 -11.47
N ASN A 79 9.00 -5.83 -11.12
CA ASN A 79 8.24 -4.99 -10.23
C ASN A 79 8.51 -5.39 -8.79
N PHE A 80 8.94 -4.44 -7.99
CA PHE A 80 9.19 -4.69 -6.57
C PHE A 80 8.95 -3.45 -5.71
N ILE A 81 8.79 -3.71 -4.42
CA ILE A 81 8.75 -2.70 -3.37
C ILE A 81 9.66 -3.12 -2.22
N VAL A 82 10.18 -2.15 -1.50
CA VAL A 82 10.83 -2.32 -0.19
C VAL A 82 9.83 -1.92 0.88
N ASP A 83 9.64 -2.76 1.87
CA ASP A 83 8.72 -2.52 2.98
C ASP A 83 9.42 -2.66 4.33
N ILE A 84 9.01 -1.85 5.30
CA ILE A 84 9.59 -1.77 6.63
C ILE A 84 8.61 -2.34 7.65
N ASN A 85 9.00 -3.42 8.34
CA ASN A 85 8.21 -4.04 9.41
C ASN A 85 6.75 -4.33 9.00
N ASP A 86 6.52 -4.69 7.74
CA ASP A 86 5.18 -4.92 7.16
C ASP A 86 4.25 -3.69 7.26
N PHE A 87 4.83 -2.49 7.17
CA PHE A 87 4.10 -1.22 7.27
C PHE A 87 2.99 -1.10 6.22
N GLN A 88 3.26 -1.47 4.97
CA GLN A 88 2.28 -1.36 3.90
C GLN A 88 1.10 -2.32 4.10
N GLU A 89 1.34 -3.55 4.54
CA GLU A 89 0.28 -4.51 4.85
C GLU A 89 -0.60 -4.02 6.00
N LYS A 90 0.02 -3.52 7.08
CA LYS A 90 -0.69 -2.93 8.22
C LYS A 90 -1.52 -1.72 7.79
N LYS A 91 -0.96 -0.85 6.97
CA LYS A 91 -1.67 0.32 6.44
C LYS A 91 -2.87 -0.07 5.60
N ILE A 92 -2.74 -1.06 4.71
CA ILE A 92 -3.84 -1.58 3.90
C ILE A 92 -4.94 -2.15 4.80
N GLU A 93 -4.58 -2.94 5.80
CA GLU A 93 -5.55 -3.53 6.73
C GLU A 93 -6.25 -2.47 7.58
N ASP A 94 -5.55 -1.44 8.03
CA ASP A 94 -6.15 -0.31 8.75
C ASP A 94 -7.16 0.45 7.88
N ILE A 95 -6.85 0.68 6.60
CA ILE A 95 -7.77 1.31 5.64
C ILE A 95 -9.02 0.45 5.47
N LYS A 96 -8.86 -0.85 5.25
CA LYS A 96 -9.98 -1.79 5.10
C LYS A 96 -10.85 -1.84 6.37
N ASN A 97 -10.24 -1.86 7.55
CA ASN A 97 -10.96 -1.88 8.83
C ASN A 97 -11.77 -0.60 9.03
N LYS A 98 -11.20 0.57 8.77
CA LYS A 98 -11.90 1.84 8.81
C LYS A 98 -13.06 1.88 7.82
N ALA A 99 -12.82 1.43 6.59
CA ALA A 99 -13.85 1.38 5.55
C ALA A 99 -14.99 0.42 5.94
N ARG A 100 -14.67 -0.75 6.51
CA ARG A 100 -15.65 -1.72 7.03
C ARG A 100 -16.52 -1.11 8.13
N MET A 101 -15.91 -0.46 9.10
CA MET A 101 -16.66 0.22 10.18
C MET A 101 -17.61 1.30 9.64
N MET A 102 -17.15 2.08 8.66
CA MET A 102 -18.00 3.10 8.04
C MET A 102 -19.11 2.51 7.17
N ALA A 103 -18.88 1.37 6.53
CA ALA A 103 -19.92 0.64 5.81
C ALA A 103 -21.00 0.10 6.75
N GLU A 104 -20.63 -0.46 7.91
CA GLU A 104 -21.59 -0.86 8.95
C GLU A 104 -22.43 0.32 9.43
N ARG A 105 -21.80 1.48 9.58
CA ARG A 105 -22.52 2.72 9.93
C ARG A 105 -23.49 3.14 8.82
N ALA A 106 -23.08 3.07 7.56
CA ALA A 106 -23.95 3.36 6.41
C ALA A 106 -25.16 2.42 6.37
N ARG A 107 -24.95 1.12 6.64
CA ARG A 107 -26.02 0.11 6.73
C ARG A 107 -26.99 0.39 7.87
N PHE A 108 -26.45 0.67 9.04
CA PHE A 108 -27.28 0.89 10.25
C PHE A 108 -28.19 2.11 10.11
N PHE A 109 -27.66 3.21 9.60
CA PHE A 109 -28.42 4.46 9.43
C PHE A 109 -29.11 4.58 8.07
N LYS A 110 -28.87 3.63 7.15
CA LYS A 110 -29.36 3.64 5.77
C LYS A 110 -29.05 4.94 5.03
N ASN A 111 -27.88 5.48 5.27
CA ASN A 111 -27.40 6.74 4.70
C ASN A 111 -25.99 6.58 4.13
N ASP A 112 -25.65 7.47 3.19
CA ASP A 112 -24.30 7.58 2.68
C ASP A 112 -23.35 8.07 3.78
N VAL A 113 -22.12 7.57 3.79
CA VAL A 113 -21.08 7.93 4.74
C VAL A 113 -19.81 8.33 4.00
N GLU A 114 -19.26 9.48 4.38
CA GLU A 114 -17.97 9.96 3.85
C GLU A 114 -16.80 9.41 4.68
N LEU A 115 -15.79 8.91 3.98
CA LEU A 115 -14.49 8.58 4.58
C LEU A 115 -13.61 9.85 4.68
N PRO A 116 -12.62 9.87 5.57
CA PRO A 116 -11.62 10.95 5.59
C PRO A 116 -10.92 11.12 4.24
N ALA A 117 -10.38 12.32 3.99
CA ALA A 117 -9.54 12.56 2.82
C ALA A 117 -8.37 11.58 2.77
N MET A 118 -8.07 11.07 1.59
CA MET A 118 -7.05 10.06 1.39
C MET A 118 -6.38 10.18 0.01
N ASN A 119 -5.17 9.67 -0.11
CA ASN A 119 -4.43 9.70 -1.37
C ASN A 119 -5.04 8.75 -2.42
N PRO A 120 -4.63 8.86 -3.71
CA PRO A 120 -5.17 8.01 -4.78
C PRO A 120 -5.04 6.51 -4.53
N TYR A 121 -3.92 6.07 -3.95
CA TYR A 121 -3.68 4.67 -3.65
C TYR A 121 -4.63 4.15 -2.56
N GLU A 122 -4.83 4.92 -1.51
CA GLU A 122 -5.77 4.59 -0.43
C GLU A 122 -7.22 4.51 -0.95
N ARG A 123 -7.63 5.44 -1.82
CA ARG A 123 -8.95 5.38 -2.47
C ARG A 123 -9.12 4.12 -3.33
N MET A 124 -8.08 3.73 -4.05
CA MET A 124 -8.09 2.49 -4.84
C MET A 124 -8.32 1.26 -3.95
N ILE A 125 -7.67 1.19 -2.78
CA ILE A 125 -7.87 0.10 -1.81
C ILE A 125 -9.34 0.04 -1.37
N VAL A 126 -9.95 1.18 -1.02
CA VAL A 126 -11.35 1.25 -0.62
C VAL A 126 -12.28 0.79 -1.75
N HIS A 127 -12.09 1.28 -2.96
CA HIS A 127 -12.89 0.86 -4.12
C HIS A 127 -12.78 -0.64 -4.37
N SER A 128 -11.56 -1.18 -4.37
CA SER A 128 -11.32 -2.62 -4.57
C SER A 128 -11.96 -3.46 -3.46
N PHE A 129 -11.94 -2.99 -2.22
CA PHE A 129 -12.52 -3.69 -1.09
C PHE A 129 -14.04 -3.87 -1.20
N PHE A 130 -14.74 -2.91 -1.81
CA PHE A 130 -16.20 -2.96 -1.97
C PHE A 130 -16.67 -3.39 -3.38
N THR A 131 -15.76 -3.74 -4.29
CA THR A 131 -16.10 -4.09 -5.69
C THR A 131 -17.19 -5.17 -5.80
N ASN A 132 -17.18 -6.16 -4.90
CA ASN A 132 -18.14 -7.28 -4.90
C ASN A 132 -19.18 -7.15 -3.79
N THR A 133 -19.42 -5.94 -3.28
CA THR A 133 -20.40 -5.68 -2.22
C THR A 133 -21.69 -5.14 -2.85
N GLU A 134 -22.82 -5.83 -2.64
CA GLU A 134 -24.08 -5.51 -3.31
C GLU A 134 -24.77 -4.26 -2.75
N ASP A 135 -24.58 -3.98 -1.46
CA ASP A 135 -25.30 -2.96 -0.70
C ASP A 135 -24.48 -1.68 -0.46
N ILE A 136 -23.23 -1.66 -0.88
CA ILE A 136 -22.33 -0.49 -0.77
C ILE A 136 -21.69 -0.20 -2.13
N ASP A 137 -21.94 0.99 -2.64
CA ASP A 137 -21.17 1.55 -3.74
C ASP A 137 -20.15 2.55 -3.23
N THR A 138 -19.12 2.76 -4.02
CA THR A 138 -18.05 3.70 -3.70
C THR A 138 -17.89 4.75 -4.77
N GLU A 139 -17.79 6.02 -4.38
CA GLU A 139 -17.58 7.15 -5.27
C GLU A 139 -16.48 8.06 -4.70
N SER A 140 -15.50 8.43 -5.52
CA SER A 140 -14.48 9.44 -5.16
C SER A 140 -15.02 10.84 -5.45
N VAL A 141 -15.00 11.71 -4.44
CA VAL A 141 -15.45 13.10 -4.52
C VAL A 141 -14.38 14.06 -4.00
N GLY A 142 -14.49 15.32 -4.38
CA GLY A 142 -13.56 16.37 -3.99
C GLY A 142 -12.34 16.45 -4.91
N THR A 143 -11.43 17.37 -4.59
CA THR A 143 -10.25 17.68 -5.39
C THR A 143 -9.00 17.78 -4.51
N GLY A 144 -7.84 17.45 -5.08
CA GLY A 144 -6.55 17.60 -4.41
C GLY A 144 -6.48 16.87 -3.06
N LEU A 145 -6.00 17.56 -2.04
CA LEU A 145 -5.82 17.00 -0.69
C LEU A 145 -7.12 16.70 0.05
N ASN A 146 -8.25 17.25 -0.42
CA ASN A 146 -9.58 17.03 0.17
C ASN A 146 -10.35 15.89 -0.51
N ARG A 147 -9.75 15.23 -1.49
CA ARG A 147 -10.41 14.14 -2.21
C ARG A 147 -10.57 12.91 -1.32
N ARG A 148 -11.78 12.37 -1.29
CA ARG A 148 -12.21 11.29 -0.41
C ARG A 148 -13.16 10.33 -1.10
N VAL A 149 -13.48 9.23 -0.43
CA VAL A 149 -14.48 8.26 -0.90
C VAL A 149 -15.76 8.43 -0.09
N ILE A 150 -16.89 8.41 -0.78
CA ILE A 150 -18.22 8.25 -0.19
C ILE A 150 -18.64 6.80 -0.36
N LEU A 151 -19.08 6.18 0.73
CA LEU A 151 -19.78 4.91 0.73
C LEU A 151 -21.27 5.17 0.60
N ARG A 152 -21.84 4.82 -0.56
CA ARG A 152 -23.26 4.98 -0.83
C ARG A 152 -24.00 3.72 -0.47
N PHE A 153 -24.95 3.84 0.46
CA PHE A 153 -25.80 2.74 0.83
C PHE A 153 -26.88 2.50 -0.23
N ARG A 154 -27.05 1.25 -0.63
CA ARG A 154 -28.15 0.80 -1.49
C ARG A 154 -29.03 -0.20 -0.73
N GLU A 155 -30.32 0.08 -0.61
CA GLU A 155 -31.26 -0.95 -0.18
C GLU A 155 -31.26 -2.07 -1.21
N LYS A 156 -31.11 -3.32 -0.73
CA LYS A 156 -31.40 -4.47 -1.59
C LYS A 156 -32.84 -4.33 -2.06
N LYS A 157 -33.04 -4.27 -3.38
CA LYS A 157 -34.38 -4.50 -3.91
C LYS A 157 -34.69 -5.96 -3.59
N ASP A 158 -35.66 -6.18 -2.68
CA ASP A 158 -36.30 -7.47 -2.58
C ASP A 158 -36.86 -7.76 -3.96
N GLU A 159 -36.24 -8.68 -4.68
CA GLU A 159 -36.89 -9.28 -5.85
C GLU A 159 -38.08 -10.04 -5.28
N GLY A 160 -39.22 -9.34 -5.22
CA GLY A 160 -40.49 -9.93 -4.84
C GLY A 160 -40.80 -11.07 -5.79
N PHE A 161 -41.19 -12.18 -5.20
CA PHE A 161 -41.74 -13.36 -5.88
C PHE A 161 -42.94 -13.01 -6.73
#